data_352807508d08e7e548cb76840d20bef6
#
_entry.id   352807508d08e7e548cb76840d20bef6
#
_cell.length_a   1.000
_cell.length_b   1.000
_cell.length_c   1.000
_cell.angle_alpha   90.00
_cell.angle_beta   90.00
_cell.angle_gamma   90.00
#
_symmetry.space_group_name_H-M   'P 1'
#
loop_
_entity.id
_entity.type
_entity.pdbx_description
1 polymer ?
#
loop_
_entity_poly.entity_id
_entity_poly.type
_entity_poly.pdbx_seq_one_letter_code
_entity_poly.pdbx_strand_id
1 'polypeptide(L)'
;MQGAYCDELTLFPRDFFAMLLSRLRVPGAKLIATTNPDSPEHWLKKEYIDRRTELDMLVVRFLLDDNTTLDPHYVSAVKAEYTGVFYNRFILGEWCLAEGEI
;
A
#
# COMPACT_ATOMS: atom_id res chain seq x y z
N MET A 1 -18.71 -12.05 8.68
CA MET A 1 -17.61 -12.07 7.69
C MET A 1 -16.33 -12.47 8.40
N GLN A 2 -15.65 -13.47 7.91
CA GLN A 2 -14.46 -14.03 8.57
C GLN A 2 -13.15 -13.51 7.97
N GLY A 3 -13.19 -12.94 6.79
CA GLY A 3 -12.00 -12.39 6.17
C GLY A 3 -12.33 -11.56 4.95
N ALA A 4 -11.38 -10.73 4.55
CA ALA A 4 -11.49 -9.91 3.35
C ALA A 4 -10.11 -9.73 2.72
N TYR A 5 -10.10 -9.57 1.42
CA TYR A 5 -8.91 -9.24 0.65
C TYR A 5 -9.19 -7.98 -0.17
N CYS A 6 -8.31 -7.00 -0.07
CA CYS A 6 -8.42 -5.75 -0.82
C CYS A 6 -7.17 -5.56 -1.66
N ASP A 7 -7.32 -5.51 -2.97
CA ASP A 7 -6.21 -5.20 -3.87
C ASP A 7 -6.22 -3.70 -4.18
N GLU A 8 -5.03 -3.12 -4.24
CA GLU A 8 -4.85 -1.69 -4.50
C GLU A 8 -5.69 -0.82 -3.56
N LEU A 9 -5.48 -1.00 -2.27
CA LEU A 9 -6.30 -0.40 -1.23
C LEU A 9 -6.35 1.13 -1.28
N THR A 10 -5.29 1.80 -1.77
CA THR A 10 -5.30 3.27 -1.89
C THR A 10 -6.38 3.79 -2.83
N LEU A 11 -6.91 2.95 -3.72
CA LEU A 11 -7.97 3.32 -4.65
C LEU A 11 -9.37 3.19 -4.03
N PHE A 12 -9.49 2.62 -2.84
CA PHE A 12 -10.77 2.46 -2.17
C PHE A 12 -11.19 3.76 -1.48
N PRO A 13 -12.49 4.07 -1.43
CA PRO A 13 -12.97 5.14 -0.57
C PRO A 13 -12.69 4.83 0.90
N ARG A 14 -12.30 5.85 1.66
CA ARG A 14 -11.99 5.72 3.09
C ARG A 14 -13.16 5.10 3.87
N ASP A 15 -14.36 5.60 3.63
CA ASP A 15 -15.54 5.14 4.37
C ASP A 15 -15.93 3.71 4.04
N PHE A 16 -15.66 3.27 2.81
CA PHE A 16 -15.88 1.88 2.43
C PHE A 16 -14.97 0.96 3.24
N PHE A 17 -13.70 1.31 3.36
CA PHE A 17 -12.74 0.51 4.12
C PHE A 17 -13.10 0.48 5.62
N ALA A 18 -13.50 1.62 6.18
CA ALA A 18 -13.93 1.68 7.57
C ALA A 18 -15.15 0.78 7.81
N MET A 19 -16.10 0.79 6.87
CA MET A 19 -17.27 -0.08 6.96
C MET A 19 -16.87 -1.56 6.87
N LEU A 20 -15.96 -1.89 5.96
CA LEU A 20 -15.49 -3.27 5.82
C LEU A 20 -14.86 -3.78 7.10
N LEU A 21 -14.00 -2.97 7.74
CA LEU A 21 -13.39 -3.33 9.01
C LEU A 21 -14.43 -3.58 10.10
N SER A 22 -15.50 -2.78 10.11
CA SER A 22 -16.56 -2.94 11.10
C SER A 22 -17.30 -4.27 10.96
N ARG A 23 -17.22 -4.91 9.82
CA ARG A 23 -17.84 -6.21 9.55
C ARG A 23 -16.97 -7.41 9.90
N LEU A 24 -15.71 -7.18 10.22
CA LEU A 24 -14.77 -8.23 10.60
C LEU A 24 -14.75 -8.39 12.12
N ARG A 25 -15.89 -8.80 12.68
CA ARG A 25 -16.09 -8.86 14.14
C ARG A 25 -15.94 -10.25 14.72
N VAL A 26 -15.90 -11.27 13.88
CA VAL A 26 -15.76 -12.64 14.33
C VAL A 26 -14.34 -12.84 14.88
N PRO A 27 -14.17 -13.50 16.05
CA PRO A 27 -12.83 -13.79 16.54
C PRO A 27 -12.01 -14.54 15.48
N GLY A 28 -10.79 -14.09 15.26
CA GLY A 28 -9.92 -14.65 14.23
C GLY A 28 -10.15 -14.13 12.82
N ALA A 29 -11.10 -13.20 12.62
CA ALA A 29 -11.31 -12.57 11.33
C ALA A 29 -10.06 -11.76 10.93
N LYS A 30 -9.71 -11.81 9.65
CA LYS A 30 -8.50 -11.15 9.14
C LYS A 30 -8.79 -10.38 7.86
N LEU A 31 -8.06 -9.30 7.68
CA LEU A 31 -8.05 -8.55 6.43
C LEU A 31 -6.63 -8.55 5.89
N ILE A 32 -6.51 -8.85 4.61
CA ILE A 32 -5.25 -8.75 3.88
C ILE A 32 -5.46 -7.77 2.74
N ALA A 33 -4.52 -6.85 2.58
CA ALA A 33 -4.62 -5.86 1.51
C ALA A 33 -3.25 -5.64 0.87
N THR A 34 -3.29 -5.26 -0.39
CA THR A 34 -2.11 -4.82 -1.12
C THR A 34 -2.28 -3.40 -1.59
N THR A 35 -1.20 -2.67 -1.69
CA THR A 35 -1.22 -1.31 -2.23
C THR A 35 0.18 -0.86 -2.64
N ASN A 36 0.21 0.13 -3.52
CA ASN A 36 1.41 0.92 -3.72
C ASN A 36 1.33 2.17 -2.83
N PRO A 37 2.47 2.76 -2.48
CA PRO A 37 2.46 4.05 -1.80
C PRO A 37 1.82 5.15 -2.64
N ASP A 38 1.32 6.16 -1.96
CA ASP A 38 0.69 7.34 -2.51
C ASP A 38 1.19 8.56 -1.75
N SER A 39 0.40 9.61 -1.65
CA SER A 39 0.74 10.77 -0.82
C SER A 39 0.82 10.38 0.67
N PRO A 40 1.76 10.96 1.44
CA PRO A 40 1.76 10.75 2.90
C PRO A 40 0.51 11.30 3.59
N GLU A 41 -0.27 12.14 2.90
CA GLU A 41 -1.55 12.64 3.41
C GLU A 41 -2.72 11.70 3.13
N HIS A 42 -2.51 10.62 2.39
CA HIS A 42 -3.56 9.66 2.09
C HIS A 42 -4.10 9.03 3.38
N TRP A 43 -5.42 8.79 3.42
CA TRP A 43 -6.08 8.24 4.61
C TRP A 43 -5.48 6.92 5.08
N LEU A 44 -5.08 6.06 4.13
CA LEU A 44 -4.48 4.77 4.49
C LEU A 44 -3.19 4.95 5.28
N LYS A 45 -2.35 5.89 4.86
CA LYS A 45 -1.09 6.18 5.55
C LYS A 45 -1.34 6.79 6.92
N LYS A 46 -2.13 7.86 6.98
CA LYS A 46 -2.33 8.65 8.20
C LYS A 46 -3.15 7.93 9.26
N GLU A 47 -4.22 7.27 8.84
CA GLU A 47 -5.19 6.71 9.78
C GLU A 47 -4.93 5.25 10.12
N TYR A 48 -4.14 4.55 9.31
CA TYR A 48 -3.90 3.11 9.51
C TYR A 48 -2.42 2.77 9.59
N ILE A 49 -1.63 3.04 8.58
CA ILE A 49 -0.23 2.59 8.57
C ILE A 49 0.58 3.27 9.67
N ASP A 50 0.41 4.57 9.87
CA ASP A 50 1.11 5.31 10.93
C ASP A 50 0.67 4.90 12.33
N ARG A 51 -0.50 4.31 12.44
CA ARG A 51 -1.07 3.83 13.69
C ARG A 51 -1.05 2.30 13.79
N ARG A 52 -0.22 1.65 13.02
CA ARG A 52 -0.26 0.18 12.89
C ARG A 52 -0.06 -0.57 14.19
N THR A 53 0.74 -0.02 15.10
CA THR A 53 0.97 -0.65 16.39
C THR A 53 -0.30 -0.63 17.25
N GLU A 54 -1.02 0.50 17.29
CA GLU A 54 -2.28 0.62 18.00
C GLU A 54 -3.35 -0.29 17.43
N LEU A 55 -3.33 -0.47 16.12
CA LEU A 55 -4.39 -1.18 15.39
C LEU A 55 -4.09 -2.67 15.19
N ASP A 56 -3.00 -3.17 15.75
CA ASP A 56 -2.56 -4.55 15.57
C ASP A 56 -2.44 -4.91 14.08
N MET A 57 -1.77 -4.05 13.35
CA MET A 57 -1.65 -4.14 11.90
C MET A 57 -0.22 -4.44 11.51
N LEU A 58 -0.02 -5.47 10.71
CA LEU A 58 1.30 -5.80 10.15
C LEU A 58 1.43 -5.16 8.77
N VAL A 59 2.51 -4.43 8.57
CA VAL A 59 2.84 -3.87 7.26
C VAL A 59 4.13 -4.52 6.76
N VAL A 60 4.04 -5.13 5.58
CA VAL A 60 5.19 -5.77 4.94
C VAL A 60 5.46 -5.04 3.63
N ARG A 61 6.72 -4.72 3.37
CA ARG A 61 7.13 -4.01 2.15
C ARG A 61 7.88 -4.96 1.24
N PHE A 62 7.43 -5.00 -0.01
CA PHE A 62 8.10 -5.73 -1.08
C PHE A 62 8.48 -4.74 -2.18
N LEU A 63 9.75 -4.69 -2.51
CA LEU A 63 10.27 -3.84 -3.58
C LEU A 63 10.63 -4.69 -4.78
N LEU A 64 10.68 -4.05 -5.95
CA LEU A 64 11.07 -4.73 -7.19
C LEU A 64 12.40 -5.45 -7.04
N ASP A 65 13.37 -4.82 -6.39
CA ASP A 65 14.71 -5.38 -6.19
C ASP A 65 14.74 -6.55 -5.21
N ASP A 66 13.68 -6.76 -4.44
CA ASP A 66 13.60 -7.88 -3.50
C ASP A 66 13.42 -9.22 -4.22
N ASN A 67 12.89 -9.21 -5.44
CA ASN A 67 12.73 -10.42 -6.22
C ASN A 67 13.96 -10.64 -7.11
N THR A 68 14.91 -11.38 -6.60
CA THR A 68 16.18 -11.64 -7.30
C THR A 68 16.07 -12.62 -8.47
N THR A 69 14.88 -13.23 -8.64
CA THR A 69 14.65 -14.15 -9.76
C THR A 69 14.24 -13.45 -11.04
N LEU A 70 13.94 -12.14 -10.97
CA LEU A 70 13.56 -11.38 -12.16
C LEU A 70 14.77 -11.13 -13.07
N ASP A 71 14.50 -11.15 -14.38
CA ASP A 71 15.51 -10.83 -15.39
C ASP A 71 16.01 -9.38 -15.16
N PRO A 72 17.34 -9.17 -15.08
CA PRO A 72 17.88 -7.81 -14.93
C PRO A 72 17.46 -6.84 -16.03
N HIS A 73 17.27 -7.31 -17.27
CA HIS A 73 16.78 -6.46 -18.36
C HIS A 73 15.34 -6.01 -18.12
N TYR A 74 14.50 -6.91 -17.59
CA TYR A 74 13.13 -6.58 -17.21
C TYR A 74 13.11 -5.53 -16.09
N VAL A 75 13.91 -5.73 -15.05
CA VAL A 75 14.01 -4.79 -13.92
C VAL A 75 14.44 -3.40 -14.41
N SER A 76 15.47 -3.34 -15.26
CA SER A 76 15.93 -2.08 -15.82
C SER A 76 14.86 -1.39 -16.66
N ALA A 77 14.11 -2.15 -17.45
CA ALA A 77 13.03 -1.60 -18.28
C ALA A 77 11.90 -1.03 -17.41
N VAL A 78 11.50 -1.74 -16.36
CA VAL A 78 10.46 -1.26 -15.44
C VAL A 78 10.93 0.02 -14.75
N LYS A 79 12.16 0.06 -14.26
CA LYS A 79 12.70 1.25 -13.60
C LYS A 79 12.75 2.45 -14.55
N ALA A 80 13.02 2.22 -15.83
CA ALA A 80 13.07 3.28 -16.83
C ALA A 80 11.71 3.86 -17.18
N GLU A 81 10.62 3.11 -16.97
CA GLU A 81 9.26 3.58 -17.25
C GLU A 81 8.81 4.69 -16.31
N TYR A 82 9.32 4.70 -15.07
CA TYR A 82 8.85 5.61 -14.05
C TYR A 82 9.87 6.72 -13.80
N THR A 83 9.37 7.93 -13.60
CA THR A 83 10.19 9.09 -13.26
C THR A 83 9.55 9.87 -12.11
N GLY A 84 10.37 10.68 -11.41
CA GLY A 84 9.89 11.57 -10.36
C GLY A 84 9.16 10.83 -9.24
N VAL A 85 7.97 11.33 -8.88
CA VAL A 85 7.19 10.80 -7.78
C VAL A 85 6.78 9.34 -8.01
N PHE A 86 6.50 8.96 -9.25
CA PHE A 86 6.08 7.59 -9.54
C PHE A 86 7.23 6.60 -9.37
N TYR A 87 8.45 7.00 -9.69
CA TYR A 87 9.62 6.19 -9.40
C TYR A 87 9.77 5.99 -7.89
N ASN A 88 9.64 7.06 -7.12
CA ASN A 88 9.76 6.99 -5.67
C ASN A 88 8.67 6.09 -5.06
N ARG A 89 7.43 6.21 -5.54
CA ARG A 89 6.32 5.41 -5.01
C ARG A 89 6.39 3.94 -5.42
N PHE A 90 6.62 3.66 -6.70
CA PHE A 90 6.46 2.31 -7.24
C PHE A 90 7.76 1.50 -7.21
N ILE A 91 8.90 2.15 -7.30
CA ILE A 91 10.20 1.45 -7.30
C ILE A 91 10.82 1.47 -5.90
N LEU A 92 10.85 2.63 -5.26
CA LEU A 92 11.46 2.78 -3.94
C LEU A 92 10.50 2.52 -2.79
N GLY A 93 9.20 2.40 -3.06
CA GLY A 93 8.20 2.11 -2.04
C GLY A 93 7.98 3.23 -1.05
N GLU A 94 8.11 4.48 -1.47
CA GLU A 94 8.02 5.64 -0.60
C GLU A 94 6.65 6.32 -0.69
N TRP A 95 6.10 6.69 0.46
CA TRP A 95 4.95 7.58 0.55
C TRP A 95 5.46 9.01 0.40
N CYS A 96 5.18 9.62 -0.73
CA CYS A 96 5.70 10.95 -1.03
C CYS A 96 4.70 11.77 -1.84
N LEU A 97 4.81 13.10 -1.70
CA LEU A 97 3.96 14.03 -2.43
C LEU A 97 4.40 14.13 -3.88
N ALA A 98 3.43 14.19 -4.79
CA ALA A 98 3.69 14.55 -6.16
C ALA A 98 3.91 16.06 -6.25
N GLU A 99 4.60 16.52 -7.29
CA GLU A 99 4.77 17.95 -7.53
C GLU A 99 3.39 18.60 -7.68
N GLY A 100 3.15 19.65 -6.91
CA GLY A 100 1.87 20.37 -6.92
C GLY A 100 0.80 19.78 -6.00
N GLU A 101 1.02 18.62 -5.40
CA GLU A 101 0.12 18.09 -4.36
C GLU A 101 0.37 18.80 -3.03
N ILE A 102 -0.70 19.05 -2.31
CA ILE A 102 -0.61 19.65 -0.98
C ILE A 102 -1.36 18.77 0.03
#